data_ceec95c5e2bd52105e88dfe0e28792e1
#
_entry.id   ceec95c5e2bd52105e88dfe0e28792e1
#
_cell.length_a   1.000
_cell.length_b   1.000
_cell.length_c   1.000
_cell.angle_alpha   90.00
_cell.angle_beta   90.00
_cell.angle_gamma   90.00
#
_symmetry.space_group_name_H-M   'P 1'
#
loop_
_entity.id
_entity.type
_entity.pdbx_description
1 polymer ?
#
loop_
_entity_poly.entity_id
_entity_poly.type
_entity_poly.pdbx_seq_one_letter_code
_entity_poly.pdbx_strand_id
1 'polypeptide(L)'
;MDVGAFYYIKPGMKEIVEGSFGMLPANGIGLSPDEGTVYIAETPTARLWAYDLAAPGEVRPRDVIYRGERGKPIAGLGGYQMFDSLAVEAGGNICVATLISGCITVLAPDGAIVEQVGTGDRVTTNIAFGGSDLKTAYITLSGKGELVAMEWPRPGLPLNFLNK
;
A
#
# COMPACT_ATOMS: atom_id res chain seq x y z
N MET A 1 18.15 12.36 0.87
CA MET A 1 17.65 12.96 -0.40
C MET A 1 16.28 12.35 -0.62
N ASP A 2 15.24 13.18 -0.58
CA ASP A 2 13.85 12.77 -0.81
C ASP A 2 13.65 12.64 -2.30
N VAL A 3 13.28 11.46 -2.77
CA VAL A 3 13.21 11.15 -4.20
C VAL A 3 11.89 10.50 -4.63
N GLY A 4 10.96 10.32 -3.67
CA GLY A 4 9.67 9.69 -3.89
C GLY A 4 8.54 10.71 -4.05
N ALA A 5 7.59 10.39 -4.92
CA ALA A 5 6.36 11.13 -5.12
C ALA A 5 5.25 10.18 -5.59
N PHE A 6 3.99 10.57 -5.41
CA PHE A 6 2.89 9.93 -6.11
C PHE A 6 2.08 10.95 -6.90
N TYR A 7 1.45 10.49 -7.95
CA TYR A 7 0.75 11.32 -8.92
C TYR A 7 -0.64 10.75 -9.21
N TYR A 8 -1.58 11.64 -9.50
CA TYR A 8 -2.87 11.30 -10.05
C TYR A 8 -2.93 11.68 -11.54
N ILE A 9 -3.38 10.76 -12.36
CA ILE A 9 -3.58 11.01 -13.79
C ILE A 9 -5.08 11.18 -14.01
N LYS A 10 -5.49 12.36 -14.48
CA LYS A 10 -6.89 12.64 -14.81
C LYS A 10 -7.40 11.74 -15.95
N PRO A 11 -8.69 11.38 -15.96
CA PRO A 11 -9.27 10.62 -17.06
C PRO A 11 -8.95 11.23 -18.42
N GLY A 12 -8.61 10.38 -19.39
CA GLY A 12 -8.16 10.79 -20.72
C GLY A 12 -6.69 11.16 -20.82
N MET A 13 -5.90 10.93 -19.76
CA MET A 13 -4.44 11.10 -19.70
C MET A 13 -3.94 12.50 -20.13
N LYS A 14 -4.75 13.54 -19.90
CA LYS A 14 -4.45 14.92 -20.35
C LYS A 14 -3.71 15.75 -19.31
N GLU A 15 -3.73 15.33 -18.07
CA GLU A 15 -3.13 16.07 -16.96
C GLU A 15 -2.64 15.12 -15.88
N ILE A 16 -1.44 15.40 -15.37
CA ILE A 16 -0.83 14.71 -14.22
C ILE A 16 -0.78 15.69 -13.07
N VAL A 17 -1.36 15.31 -11.94
CA VAL A 17 -1.38 16.11 -10.71
C VAL A 17 -0.47 15.44 -9.68
N GLU A 18 0.47 16.21 -9.11
CA GLU A 18 1.30 15.73 -8.02
C GLU A 18 0.47 15.67 -6.74
N GLY A 19 0.35 14.48 -6.16
CA GLY A 19 -0.31 14.27 -4.88
C GLY A 19 0.58 14.71 -3.71
N SER A 20 1.81 14.22 -3.68
CA SER A 20 2.83 14.62 -2.71
C SER A 20 4.22 14.28 -3.22
N PHE A 21 5.21 15.11 -2.87
CA PHE A 21 6.63 14.93 -3.12
C PHE A 21 7.40 15.05 -1.80
N GLY A 22 8.63 14.52 -1.77
CA GLY A 22 9.54 14.66 -0.64
C GLY A 22 9.48 13.50 0.34
N MET A 23 8.97 12.33 -0.10
CA MET A 23 9.09 11.08 0.65
C MET A 23 10.35 10.31 0.22
N LEU A 24 10.81 9.40 1.05
CA LEU A 24 11.80 8.40 0.65
C LEU A 24 11.17 7.45 -0.39
N PRO A 25 11.96 6.60 -1.09
CA PRO A 25 11.43 5.80 -2.18
C PRO A 25 10.09 5.15 -1.86
N ALA A 26 9.03 5.66 -2.51
CA ALA A 26 7.68 5.13 -2.45
C ALA A 26 7.59 3.88 -3.33
N ASN A 27 6.80 2.89 -2.89
CA ASN A 27 6.60 1.64 -3.60
C ASN A 27 5.10 1.32 -3.73
N GLY A 28 4.53 0.52 -2.82
CA GLY A 28 3.11 0.18 -2.86
C GLY A 28 2.19 1.38 -2.76
N ILE A 29 1.15 1.41 -3.59
CA ILE A 29 0.08 2.42 -3.56
C ILE A 29 -1.29 1.72 -3.60
N GLY A 30 -2.25 2.21 -2.82
CA GLY A 30 -3.61 1.71 -2.82
C GLY A 30 -4.61 2.75 -2.32
N LEU A 31 -5.88 2.53 -2.63
CA LEU A 31 -6.99 3.35 -2.15
C LEU A 31 -7.77 2.63 -1.05
N SER A 32 -8.31 3.37 -0.10
CA SER A 32 -9.34 2.87 0.81
C SER A 32 -10.59 2.44 0.05
N PRO A 33 -11.47 1.59 0.62
CA PRO A 33 -12.69 1.13 -0.05
C PRO A 33 -13.64 2.24 -0.47
N ASP A 34 -13.63 3.36 0.23
CA ASP A 34 -14.42 4.57 -0.08
C ASP A 34 -13.68 5.56 -1.01
N GLU A 35 -12.46 5.19 -1.44
CA GLU A 35 -11.57 6.03 -2.25
C GLU A 35 -11.22 7.39 -1.61
N GLY A 36 -11.48 7.55 -0.31
CA GLY A 36 -11.21 8.79 0.44
C GLY A 36 -9.77 8.91 0.94
N THR A 37 -8.99 7.83 0.92
CA THR A 37 -7.61 7.81 1.40
C THR A 37 -6.68 7.07 0.43
N VAL A 38 -5.52 7.66 0.14
CA VAL A 38 -4.42 7.00 -0.56
C VAL A 38 -3.42 6.48 0.48
N TYR A 39 -3.10 5.19 0.41
CA TYR A 39 -2.03 4.57 1.19
C TYR A 39 -0.78 4.42 0.35
N ILE A 40 0.38 4.80 0.92
CA ILE A 40 1.69 4.68 0.28
C ILE A 40 2.65 3.93 1.20
N ALA A 41 3.22 2.84 0.71
CA ALA A 41 4.31 2.14 1.38
C ALA A 41 5.65 2.79 1.04
N GLU A 42 6.39 3.20 2.06
CA GLU A 42 7.73 3.76 1.92
C GLU A 42 8.76 2.67 2.24
N THR A 43 9.59 2.33 1.27
CA THR A 43 10.45 1.14 1.37
C THR A 43 11.51 1.25 2.46
N PRO A 44 12.41 2.26 2.48
CA PRO A 44 13.58 2.23 3.36
C PRO A 44 13.25 2.33 4.85
N THR A 45 12.09 2.87 5.18
CA THR A 45 11.68 3.14 6.56
C THR A 45 10.66 2.15 7.08
N ALA A 46 10.14 1.26 6.22
CA ALA A 46 9.00 0.39 6.49
C ALA A 46 7.82 1.18 7.10
N ARG A 47 7.54 2.37 6.56
CA ARG A 47 6.40 3.21 6.97
C ARG A 47 5.27 3.09 5.97
N LEU A 48 4.05 3.08 6.49
CA LEU A 48 2.84 3.25 5.72
C LEU A 48 2.29 4.65 5.96
N TRP A 49 2.13 5.40 4.87
CA TRP A 49 1.56 6.74 4.87
C TRP A 49 0.11 6.72 4.41
N ALA A 50 -0.72 7.56 5.01
CA ALA A 50 -2.10 7.81 4.57
C ALA A 50 -2.26 9.28 4.19
N TYR A 51 -2.90 9.52 3.04
CA TYR A 51 -3.20 10.84 2.50
C TYR A 51 -4.70 10.95 2.28
N ASP A 52 -5.37 11.81 3.05
CA ASP A 52 -6.79 12.05 2.89
C ASP A 52 -7.05 12.85 1.61
N LEU A 53 -8.05 12.45 0.83
CA LEU A 53 -8.44 13.12 -0.40
C LEU A 53 -9.66 14.01 -0.19
N ALA A 54 -9.64 15.22 -0.77
CA ALA A 54 -10.80 16.09 -0.90
C ALA A 54 -11.62 15.75 -2.13
N ALA A 55 -10.94 15.35 -3.20
CA ALA A 55 -11.49 14.88 -4.48
C ALA A 55 -10.41 14.03 -5.18
N PRO A 56 -10.72 13.32 -6.27
CA PRO A 56 -9.73 12.56 -7.04
C PRO A 56 -8.52 13.43 -7.42
N GLY A 57 -7.34 13.04 -6.92
CA GLY A 57 -6.08 13.77 -7.13
C GLY A 57 -5.87 15.01 -6.24
N GLU A 58 -6.81 15.35 -5.39
CA GLU A 58 -6.69 16.47 -4.44
C GLU A 58 -6.43 15.97 -3.02
N VAL A 59 -5.18 16.05 -2.59
CA VAL A 59 -4.80 15.72 -1.21
C VAL A 59 -5.20 16.87 -0.28
N ARG A 60 -5.93 16.54 0.79
CA ARG A 60 -6.31 17.51 1.83
C ARG A 60 -5.07 18.07 2.51
N PRO A 61 -4.96 19.40 2.65
CA PRO A 61 -3.97 19.99 3.54
C PRO A 61 -4.17 19.47 4.97
N ARG A 62 -3.08 19.26 5.69
CA ARG A 62 -3.14 18.97 7.13
C ARG A 62 -2.68 20.18 7.92
N ASP A 63 -3.39 20.47 8.99
CA ASP A 63 -2.98 21.44 10.00
C ASP A 63 -1.89 20.79 10.87
N VAL A 64 -0.66 20.81 10.37
CA VAL A 64 0.51 20.32 11.10
C VAL A 64 1.48 21.47 11.38
N ILE A 65 2.21 21.37 12.48
CA ILE A 65 3.17 22.38 12.94
C ILE A 65 4.28 22.58 11.91
N TYR A 66 4.61 21.55 11.13
CA TYR A 66 5.64 21.57 10.09
C TYR A 66 5.01 21.77 8.71
N ARG A 67 5.38 22.85 8.02
CA ARG A 67 4.88 23.19 6.70
C ARG A 67 5.26 22.10 5.68
N GLY A 68 4.28 21.64 4.91
CA GLY A 68 4.47 20.79 3.74
C GLY A 68 4.12 19.30 3.90
N GLU A 69 3.90 18.80 5.11
CA GLU A 69 3.46 17.42 5.29
C GLU A 69 1.96 17.31 4.96
N ARG A 70 1.65 16.56 3.91
CA ARG A 70 0.26 16.25 3.50
C ARG A 70 -0.19 14.87 3.98
N GLY A 71 0.77 13.94 4.18
CA GLY A 71 0.51 12.58 4.63
C GLY A 71 0.62 12.39 6.13
N LYS A 72 -0.03 11.35 6.64
CA LYS A 72 0.09 10.86 8.02
C LYS A 72 0.82 9.52 7.99
N PRO A 73 1.97 9.35 8.68
CA PRO A 73 2.50 8.02 8.93
C PRO A 73 1.54 7.30 9.88
N ILE A 74 0.88 6.25 9.41
CA ILE A 74 -0.10 5.49 10.21
C ILE A 74 0.51 4.24 10.82
N ALA A 75 1.55 3.69 10.21
CA ALA A 75 2.28 2.53 10.72
C ALA A 75 3.76 2.64 10.41
N GLY A 76 4.58 1.92 11.20
CA GLY A 76 6.00 1.71 10.95
C GLY A 76 6.48 0.49 11.71
N LEU A 77 7.26 -0.36 11.04
CA LEU A 77 7.85 -1.52 11.68
C LEU A 77 9.17 -1.17 12.34
N GLY A 78 9.39 -1.70 13.54
CA GLY A 78 10.66 -1.59 14.23
C GLY A 78 11.76 -2.48 13.62
N GLY A 79 13.01 -2.18 13.95
CA GLY A 79 14.17 -2.90 13.44
C GLY A 79 14.48 -2.58 11.96
N TYR A 80 15.29 -3.43 11.34
CA TYR A 80 15.61 -3.29 9.92
C TYR A 80 14.58 -4.05 9.08
N GLN A 81 13.57 -3.33 8.62
CA GLN A 81 12.51 -3.83 7.75
C GLN A 81 12.32 -2.89 6.57
N MET A 82 11.70 -3.39 5.51
CA MET A 82 11.36 -2.61 4.33
C MET A 82 9.97 -2.99 3.85
N PHE A 83 9.16 -2.00 3.49
CA PHE A 83 7.91 -2.23 2.79
C PHE A 83 8.12 -2.22 1.28
N ASP A 84 7.34 -3.06 0.59
CA ASP A 84 7.33 -3.12 -0.86
C ASP A 84 5.91 -2.83 -1.38
N SER A 85 5.37 -3.58 -2.30
CA SER A 85 4.03 -3.38 -2.83
C SER A 85 2.94 -3.71 -1.81
N LEU A 86 1.73 -3.23 -2.07
CA LEU A 86 0.58 -3.46 -1.22
C LEU A 86 -0.70 -3.75 -2.00
N ALA A 87 -1.66 -4.39 -1.33
CA ALA A 87 -3.05 -4.48 -1.76
C ALA A 87 -3.97 -4.18 -0.58
N VAL A 88 -5.21 -3.77 -0.86
CA VAL A 88 -6.20 -3.44 0.16
C VAL A 88 -7.28 -4.53 0.19
N GLU A 89 -7.70 -4.93 1.40
CA GLU A 89 -8.85 -5.82 1.60
C GLU A 89 -10.16 -5.04 1.49
N ALA A 90 -11.25 -5.71 1.12
CA ALA A 90 -12.58 -5.11 1.04
C ALA A 90 -13.03 -4.48 2.37
N GLY A 91 -12.57 -5.02 3.50
CA GLY A 91 -12.81 -4.48 4.84
C GLY A 91 -11.92 -3.29 5.22
N GLY A 92 -11.00 -2.87 4.33
CA GLY A 92 -10.15 -1.70 4.52
C GLY A 92 -8.77 -1.99 5.11
N ASN A 93 -8.42 -3.22 5.49
CA ASN A 93 -7.06 -3.53 5.91
C ASN A 93 -6.07 -3.41 4.74
N ILE A 94 -4.85 -3.02 5.03
CA ILE A 94 -3.79 -2.83 4.07
C ILE A 94 -2.78 -3.98 4.22
N CYS A 95 -2.66 -4.80 3.18
CA CYS A 95 -1.73 -5.93 3.13
C CYS A 95 -0.44 -5.48 2.45
N VAL A 96 0.64 -5.33 3.20
CA VAL A 96 1.91 -4.81 2.71
C VAL A 96 2.94 -5.93 2.66
N ALA A 97 3.53 -6.15 1.49
CA ALA A 97 4.67 -7.05 1.34
C ALA A 97 5.85 -6.49 2.13
N THR A 98 6.42 -7.33 3.00
CA THR A 98 7.44 -6.91 3.97
C THR A 98 8.71 -7.73 3.75
N LEU A 99 9.73 -7.03 3.28
CA LEU A 99 11.07 -7.58 3.09
C LEU A 99 11.75 -7.82 4.45
N ILE A 100 12.78 -8.63 4.44
CA ILE A 100 13.61 -9.02 5.58
C ILE A 100 12.91 -10.01 6.52
N SER A 101 11.75 -9.68 7.08
CA SER A 101 10.93 -10.64 7.82
C SER A 101 10.27 -11.69 6.92
N GLY A 102 10.08 -11.39 5.64
CA GLY A 102 9.52 -12.34 4.65
C GLY A 102 8.07 -12.69 4.93
N CYS A 103 7.21 -11.67 4.97
CA CYS A 103 5.80 -11.83 5.27
C CYS A 103 4.93 -10.81 4.52
N ILE A 104 3.63 -11.03 4.56
CA ILE A 104 2.63 -9.98 4.32
C ILE A 104 2.23 -9.43 5.69
N THR A 105 2.50 -8.17 5.93
CA THR A 105 2.02 -7.45 7.14
C THR A 105 0.64 -6.87 6.84
N VAL A 106 -0.37 -7.30 7.58
CA VAL A 106 -1.73 -6.78 7.48
C VAL A 106 -1.91 -5.69 8.53
N LEU A 107 -2.21 -4.49 8.07
CA LEU A 107 -2.41 -3.31 8.90
C LEU A 107 -3.87 -2.85 8.82
N ALA A 108 -4.45 -2.50 9.97
CA ALA A 108 -5.74 -1.81 10.00
C ALA A 108 -5.58 -0.34 9.52
N PRO A 109 -6.66 0.35 9.14
CA PRO A 109 -6.60 1.75 8.68
C PRO A 109 -6.03 2.74 9.69
N ASP A 110 -6.05 2.41 10.99
CA ASP A 110 -5.43 3.20 12.06
C ASP A 110 -3.94 2.90 12.27
N GLY A 111 -3.41 1.89 11.54
CA GLY A 111 -2.02 1.46 11.59
C GLY A 111 -1.73 0.32 12.55
N ALA A 112 -2.72 -0.21 13.25
CA ALA A 112 -2.52 -1.38 14.11
C ALA A 112 -2.18 -2.62 13.26
N ILE A 113 -1.20 -3.42 13.72
CA ILE A 113 -0.88 -4.70 13.09
C ILE A 113 -1.99 -5.69 13.43
N VAL A 114 -2.72 -6.15 12.40
CA VAL A 114 -3.74 -7.20 12.52
C VAL A 114 -3.10 -8.59 12.58
N GLU A 115 -2.20 -8.84 11.64
CA GLU A 115 -1.44 -10.10 11.55
C GLU A 115 -0.21 -9.94 10.65
N GLN A 116 0.69 -10.92 10.73
CA GLN A 116 1.81 -11.09 9.81
C GLN A 116 1.82 -12.52 9.28
N VAL A 117 1.62 -12.67 7.98
CA VAL A 117 1.55 -13.97 7.30
C VAL A 117 2.91 -14.28 6.67
N GLY A 118 3.64 -15.20 7.28
CA GLY A 118 4.97 -15.61 6.81
C GLY A 118 4.90 -16.34 5.45
N THR A 119 5.78 -15.98 4.53
CA THR A 119 5.85 -16.57 3.19
C THR A 119 7.02 -17.52 3.01
N GLY A 120 7.97 -17.50 3.94
CA GLY A 120 9.20 -18.28 3.84
C GLY A 120 10.23 -17.73 2.84
N ASP A 121 10.04 -16.53 2.31
CA ASP A 121 11.01 -15.81 1.48
C ASP A 121 11.23 -14.39 2.04
N ARG A 122 12.48 -14.07 2.38
CA ARG A 122 12.86 -12.75 2.89
C ARG A 122 12.69 -11.61 1.88
N VAL A 123 12.48 -11.93 0.60
CA VAL A 123 12.27 -10.99 -0.49
C VAL A 123 10.85 -11.15 -1.02
N THR A 124 9.86 -11.06 -0.11
CA THR A 124 8.43 -11.01 -0.43
C THR A 124 8.10 -9.62 -0.93
N THR A 125 7.72 -9.50 -2.21
CA THR A 125 7.69 -8.18 -2.88
C THR A 125 6.31 -7.68 -3.25
N ASN A 126 5.31 -8.56 -3.44
CA ASN A 126 3.97 -8.10 -3.83
C ASN A 126 2.89 -9.05 -3.34
N ILE A 127 1.68 -8.53 -3.25
CA ILE A 127 0.44 -9.27 -3.04
C ILE A 127 -0.65 -8.69 -3.95
N ALA A 128 -1.46 -9.57 -4.55
CA ALA A 128 -2.67 -9.21 -5.28
C ALA A 128 -3.79 -10.20 -4.97
N PHE A 129 -5.03 -9.75 -5.04
CA PHE A 129 -6.19 -10.59 -4.80
C PHE A 129 -6.88 -11.00 -6.10
N GLY A 130 -7.34 -12.25 -6.16
CA GLY A 130 -8.08 -12.79 -7.29
C GLY A 130 -8.98 -13.95 -6.89
N GLY A 131 -9.46 -14.70 -7.89
CA GLY A 131 -10.55 -15.65 -7.71
C GLY A 131 -11.92 -14.97 -7.78
N SER A 132 -12.98 -15.75 -7.89
CA SER A 132 -14.34 -15.21 -8.04
C SER A 132 -14.85 -14.47 -6.78
N ASP A 133 -14.28 -14.78 -5.63
CA ASP A 133 -14.61 -14.22 -4.32
C ASP A 133 -13.50 -13.29 -3.78
N LEU A 134 -12.44 -13.05 -4.58
CA LEU A 134 -11.25 -12.27 -4.22
C LEU A 134 -10.53 -12.77 -2.96
N LYS A 135 -10.67 -14.05 -2.62
CA LYS A 135 -9.99 -14.68 -1.47
C LYS A 135 -8.76 -15.50 -1.86
N THR A 136 -8.32 -15.43 -3.09
CA THR A 136 -7.03 -16.00 -3.48
C THR A 136 -5.98 -14.89 -3.47
N ALA A 137 -5.01 -14.97 -2.55
CA ALA A 137 -3.85 -14.09 -2.54
C ALA A 137 -2.77 -14.66 -3.46
N TYR A 138 -2.32 -13.88 -4.44
CA TYR A 138 -1.16 -14.16 -5.27
C TYR A 138 0.02 -13.33 -4.76
N ILE A 139 1.11 -13.98 -4.42
CA ILE A 139 2.25 -13.35 -3.75
C ILE A 139 3.53 -13.66 -4.53
N THR A 140 4.34 -12.63 -4.79
CA THR A 140 5.64 -12.77 -5.44
C THR A 140 6.75 -12.96 -4.40
N LEU A 141 7.52 -14.03 -4.57
CA LEU A 141 8.66 -14.43 -3.75
C LEU A 141 9.94 -14.25 -4.56
N SER A 142 10.46 -13.02 -4.57
CA SER A 142 11.53 -12.63 -5.49
C SER A 142 12.88 -13.28 -5.16
N GLY A 143 13.13 -13.64 -3.90
CA GLY A 143 14.33 -14.37 -3.51
C GLY A 143 14.39 -15.79 -4.08
N LYS A 144 13.23 -16.42 -4.25
CA LYS A 144 13.09 -17.75 -4.84
C LYS A 144 12.76 -17.74 -6.33
N GLY A 145 12.32 -16.57 -6.88
CA GLY A 145 11.82 -16.45 -8.24
C GLY A 145 10.47 -17.16 -8.45
N GLU A 146 9.61 -17.14 -7.45
CA GLU A 146 8.33 -17.84 -7.42
C GLU A 146 7.13 -16.87 -7.37
N LEU A 147 6.01 -17.28 -7.98
CA LEU A 147 4.68 -16.76 -7.75
C LEU A 147 3.87 -17.84 -7.05
N VAL A 148 3.36 -17.55 -5.86
CA VAL A 148 2.54 -18.48 -5.10
C VAL A 148 1.10 -17.98 -4.98
N ALA A 149 0.16 -18.91 -4.83
CA ALA A 149 -1.23 -18.63 -4.52
C ALA A 149 -1.59 -19.29 -3.21
N MET A 150 -2.35 -18.60 -2.37
CA MET A 150 -2.87 -19.14 -1.12
C MET A 150 -4.30 -18.64 -0.85
N GLU A 151 -5.07 -19.43 -0.10
CA GLU A 151 -6.34 -18.98 0.41
C GLU A 151 -6.12 -17.85 1.43
N TRP A 152 -6.89 -16.77 1.28
CA TRP A 152 -6.85 -15.61 2.15
C TRP A 152 -8.15 -15.48 2.94
N PRO A 153 -8.11 -15.22 4.26
CA PRO A 153 -9.30 -15.28 5.09
C PRO A 153 -10.34 -14.20 4.79
N ARG A 154 -9.91 -13.07 4.22
CA ARG A 154 -10.74 -11.90 3.91
C ARG A 154 -10.66 -11.56 2.43
N PRO A 155 -11.75 -11.11 1.79
CA PRO A 155 -11.70 -10.76 0.38
C PRO A 155 -10.86 -9.50 0.14
N GLY A 156 -10.14 -9.47 -0.97
CA GLY A 156 -9.50 -8.26 -1.48
C GLY A 156 -10.54 -7.23 -1.96
N LEU A 157 -10.10 -5.98 -2.03
CA LEU A 157 -10.92 -4.89 -2.57
C LEU A 157 -11.08 -5.07 -4.09
N PRO A 158 -12.32 -5.10 -4.63
CA PRO A 158 -12.54 -5.13 -6.07
C PRO A 158 -11.96 -3.87 -6.73
N LEU A 159 -11.10 -4.05 -7.71
CA LEU A 159 -10.54 -2.93 -8.47
C LEU A 159 -11.55 -2.40 -9.48
N ASN A 160 -11.51 -1.09 -9.75
CA ASN A 160 -12.49 -0.39 -10.59
C ASN A 160 -12.67 -0.96 -12.01
N PHE A 161 -11.64 -1.59 -12.57
CA PHE A 161 -11.67 -2.17 -13.92
C PHE A 161 -11.60 -3.70 -13.91
N LEU A 162 -11.78 -4.34 -12.74
CA LEU A 162 -11.79 -5.79 -12.63
C LEU A 162 -13.05 -6.35 -13.30
N ASN A 163 -12.85 -7.25 -14.27
CA ASN A 163 -13.94 -7.95 -14.98
C ASN A 163 -14.95 -7.05 -15.72
N LYS A 164 -14.50 -5.91 -16.25
CA LYS A 164 -15.31 -5.06 -17.13
C LYS A 164 -14.94 -5.25 -18.60
#